data_e993b4cf05444b218ba303c04b90e31b
#
_entry.id   e993b4cf05444b218ba303c04b90e31b
#
_cell.length_a   1.000
_cell.length_b   1.000
_cell.length_c   1.000
_cell.angle_alpha   90.00
_cell.angle_beta   90.00
_cell.angle_gamma   90.00
#
_symmetry.space_group_name_H-M   'P 1'
#
loop_
_entity.id
_entity.type
_entity.pdbx_description
1 polymer ?
#
loop_
_entity_poly.entity_id
_entity_poly.type
_entity_poly.pdbx_seq_one_letter_code
_entity_poly.pdbx_strand_id
1 'polypeptide(L)'
;MSQPILAVDVDGVISLFGFDEPPDRSEAKFELIDGMVHCISLAAGKRLLSLEEHYELVWATGWEEKANDYLPNILGLPELPHLTFDGAARFGSAHWKLGPLDEYGKGRPLAWIDDSFDESCYEWARGRDEPTLLVPTEPDRGLEEVQVEALVAWAGGL
;
A
#
# COMPACT_ATOMS: atom_id res chain seq x y z
N MET A 1 7.77 -2.93 -22.55
CA MET A 1 7.43 -3.87 -21.46
C MET A 1 6.69 -3.14 -20.36
N SER A 2 5.64 -3.74 -19.83
CA SER A 2 4.90 -3.12 -18.74
C SER A 2 5.71 -3.18 -17.45
N GLN A 3 5.57 -2.14 -16.64
CA GLN A 3 6.18 -2.10 -15.32
C GLN A 3 5.55 -3.14 -14.39
N PRO A 4 6.25 -3.57 -13.33
CA PRO A 4 5.63 -4.39 -12.31
C PRO A 4 4.53 -3.60 -11.59
N ILE A 5 3.58 -4.32 -11.02
CA ILE A 5 2.50 -3.73 -10.24
C ILE A 5 2.97 -3.50 -8.81
N LEU A 6 2.59 -2.36 -8.22
CA LEU A 6 2.74 -2.11 -6.80
C LEU A 6 1.35 -1.91 -6.19
N ALA A 7 0.93 -2.86 -5.39
CA ALA A 7 -0.33 -2.80 -4.65
C ALA A 7 -0.08 -2.13 -3.29
N VAL A 8 -0.85 -1.11 -2.96
CA VAL A 8 -0.60 -0.26 -1.80
C VAL A 8 -1.82 -0.20 -0.88
N ASP A 9 -1.63 -0.56 0.39
CA ASP A 9 -2.61 -0.36 1.43
C ASP A 9 -2.56 1.09 1.93
N VAL A 10 -3.59 1.53 2.62
CA VAL A 10 -3.67 2.87 3.22
C VAL A 10 -3.42 2.82 4.71
N ASP A 11 -4.24 2.07 5.47
CA ASP A 11 -4.10 1.99 6.93
C ASP A 11 -2.82 1.25 7.32
N GLY A 12 -2.00 1.88 8.14
CA GLY A 12 -0.70 1.33 8.54
C GLY A 12 0.42 1.52 7.53
N VAL A 13 0.15 2.14 6.37
CA VAL A 13 1.13 2.43 5.32
C VAL A 13 1.23 3.94 5.08
N ILE A 14 0.09 4.58 4.90
CA ILE A 14 -0.04 6.03 4.66
C ILE A 14 -0.79 6.69 5.80
N SER A 15 -1.84 6.07 6.32
CA SER A 15 -2.58 6.51 7.50
C SER A 15 -2.01 5.78 8.71
N LEU A 16 -1.30 6.51 9.57
CA LEU A 16 -0.54 5.94 10.68
C LEU A 16 -1.38 5.85 11.96
N PHE A 17 -1.12 4.82 12.76
CA PHE A 17 -1.79 4.62 14.05
C PHE A 17 -0.92 3.79 14.99
N GLY A 18 -1.32 3.75 16.27
CA GLY A 18 -0.61 2.95 17.26
C GLY A 18 0.71 3.56 17.75
N PHE A 19 0.98 4.82 17.42
CA PHE A 19 2.18 5.50 17.90
C PHE A 19 1.99 6.00 19.33
N ASP A 20 3.06 5.99 20.11
CA ASP A 20 3.08 6.58 21.47
C ASP A 20 3.12 8.10 21.40
N GLU A 21 3.89 8.64 20.45
CA GLU A 21 3.98 10.06 20.17
C GLU A 21 3.66 10.29 18.70
N PRO A 22 2.88 11.33 18.37
CA PRO A 22 2.58 11.61 16.97
C PRO A 22 3.82 11.98 16.18
N PRO A 23 3.85 11.68 14.86
CA PRO A 23 4.94 12.11 14.00
C PRO A 23 5.07 13.63 13.96
N ASP A 24 6.24 14.11 13.54
CA ASP A 24 6.49 15.54 13.34
C ASP A 24 5.50 16.11 12.30
N ARG A 25 5.06 17.35 12.52
CA ARG A 25 4.12 18.04 11.62
C ARG A 25 4.66 18.24 10.21
N SER A 26 5.98 18.23 10.05
CA SER A 26 6.60 18.30 8.72
C SER A 26 6.45 16.99 7.95
N GLU A 27 6.20 15.89 8.63
CA GLU A 27 6.11 14.57 8.04
C GLU A 27 4.69 14.01 7.94
N ALA A 28 3.77 14.50 8.77
CA ALA A 28 2.41 13.97 8.82
C ALA A 28 1.40 15.07 9.16
N LYS A 29 0.16 14.84 8.76
CA LYS A 29 -0.95 15.76 8.93
C LYS A 29 -2.19 15.01 9.40
N PHE A 30 -2.89 15.54 10.41
CA PHE A 30 -4.15 14.97 10.85
C PHE A 30 -5.28 15.49 9.98
N GLU A 31 -6.06 14.57 9.43
CA GLU A 31 -7.20 14.86 8.55
C GLU A 31 -8.46 14.17 9.05
N LEU A 32 -9.58 14.85 8.97
CA LEU A 32 -10.89 14.27 9.24
C LEU A 32 -11.43 13.70 7.94
N ILE A 33 -11.57 12.38 7.87
CA ILE A 33 -12.02 11.66 6.68
C ILE A 33 -13.17 10.73 7.07
N ASP A 34 -14.33 10.94 6.48
CA ASP A 34 -15.54 10.15 6.77
C ASP A 34 -15.85 10.05 8.28
N GLY A 35 -15.68 11.16 8.99
CA GLY A 35 -15.97 11.21 10.43
C GLY A 35 -14.88 10.65 11.34
N MET A 36 -13.77 10.18 10.79
CA MET A 36 -12.63 9.67 11.58
C MET A 36 -11.39 10.50 11.35
N VAL A 37 -10.63 10.73 12.41
CA VAL A 37 -9.36 11.44 12.31
C VAL A 37 -8.27 10.45 11.90
N HIS A 38 -7.57 10.78 10.82
CA HIS A 38 -6.44 10.00 10.31
C HIS A 38 -5.16 10.82 10.40
N CYS A 39 -4.07 10.15 10.74
CA CYS A 39 -2.73 10.75 10.69
C CYS A 39 -2.09 10.38 9.35
N ILE A 40 -2.21 11.26 8.38
CA ILE A 40 -1.73 10.99 7.02
C ILE A 40 -0.26 11.35 6.89
N SER A 41 0.56 10.37 6.53
CA SER A 41 1.99 10.56 6.34
C SER A 41 2.28 11.26 5.02
N LEU A 42 2.70 12.52 5.09
CA LEU A 42 3.13 13.27 3.91
C LEU A 42 4.43 12.69 3.35
N ALA A 43 5.30 12.19 4.23
CA ALA A 43 6.54 11.53 3.84
C ALA A 43 6.27 10.26 3.04
N ALA A 44 5.31 9.43 3.48
CA ALA A 44 4.90 8.24 2.74
C ALA A 44 4.35 8.59 1.36
N GLY A 45 3.58 9.68 1.27
CA GLY A 45 3.04 10.16 -0.01
C GLY A 45 4.14 10.51 -1.00
N LYS A 46 5.18 11.22 -0.55
CA LYS A 46 6.33 11.57 -1.40
C LYS A 46 7.09 10.34 -1.84
N ARG A 47 7.28 9.37 -0.94
CA ARG A 47 7.95 8.10 -1.24
C ARG A 47 7.16 7.30 -2.26
N LEU A 48 5.85 7.25 -2.11
CA LEU A 48 4.98 6.56 -3.05
C LEU A 48 5.05 7.19 -4.43
N LEU A 49 5.02 8.52 -4.51
CA LEU A 49 5.14 9.24 -5.77
C LEU A 49 6.45 8.92 -6.48
N SER A 50 7.55 8.79 -5.73
CA SER A 50 8.85 8.43 -6.30
C SER A 50 8.86 7.03 -6.90
N LEU A 51 7.99 6.13 -6.44
CA LEU A 51 7.92 4.76 -6.94
C LEU A 51 7.19 4.63 -8.27
N GLU A 52 6.49 5.68 -8.73
CA GLU A 52 5.82 5.66 -10.04
C GLU A 52 6.79 5.45 -11.20
N GLU A 53 8.05 5.82 -11.05
CA GLU A 53 9.08 5.58 -12.07
C GLU A 53 9.34 4.10 -12.31
N HIS A 54 9.07 3.27 -11.30
CA HIS A 54 9.41 1.85 -11.29
C HIS A 54 8.22 0.92 -11.34
N TYR A 55 7.03 1.41 -10.99
CA TYR A 55 5.83 0.60 -10.78
C TYR A 55 4.59 1.26 -11.34
N GLU A 56 3.66 0.42 -11.72
CA GLU A 56 2.27 0.82 -11.93
C GLU A 56 1.53 0.61 -10.60
N LEU A 57 1.05 1.68 -9.99
CA LEU A 57 0.46 1.65 -8.65
C LEU A 57 -1.02 1.34 -8.69
N VAL A 58 -1.50 0.60 -7.68
CA VAL A 58 -2.93 0.31 -7.48
C VAL A 58 -3.25 0.32 -5.98
N TRP A 59 -4.39 0.91 -5.61
CA TRP A 59 -4.84 0.85 -4.22
C TRP A 59 -5.37 -0.53 -3.89
N ALA A 60 -4.83 -1.15 -2.84
CA ALA A 60 -5.25 -2.44 -2.31
C ALA A 60 -5.66 -2.25 -0.84
N THR A 61 -6.77 -1.58 -0.62
CA THR A 61 -7.21 -1.10 0.67
C THR A 61 -8.72 -1.23 0.84
N GLY A 62 -9.17 -1.38 2.08
CA GLY A 62 -10.58 -1.34 2.40
C GLY A 62 -11.26 0.00 2.11
N TRP A 63 -10.47 1.06 1.88
CA TRP A 63 -11.02 2.35 1.42
C TRP A 63 -11.57 2.25 0.01
N GLU A 64 -11.04 1.35 -0.81
CA GLU A 64 -11.43 1.17 -2.21
C GLU A 64 -11.38 2.50 -2.97
N GLU A 65 -12.45 2.89 -3.66
CA GLU A 65 -12.51 4.13 -4.43
C GLU A 65 -12.33 5.39 -3.59
N LYS A 66 -12.66 5.35 -2.30
CA LYS A 66 -12.54 6.50 -1.40
C LYS A 66 -11.11 6.99 -1.22
N ALA A 67 -10.13 6.11 -1.44
CA ALA A 67 -8.74 6.54 -1.42
C ALA A 67 -8.48 7.66 -2.41
N ASN A 68 -9.11 7.61 -3.59
CA ASN A 68 -8.99 8.63 -4.61
C ASN A 68 -9.79 9.92 -4.31
N ASP A 69 -10.77 9.84 -3.40
CA ASP A 69 -11.53 11.03 -3.00
C ASP A 69 -10.71 11.98 -2.12
N TYR A 70 -9.75 11.44 -1.35
CA TYR A 70 -9.01 12.21 -0.34
C TYR A 70 -7.51 12.29 -0.59
N LEU A 71 -6.86 11.16 -0.89
CA LEU A 71 -5.40 11.09 -0.90
C LEU A 71 -4.72 11.87 -2.01
N PRO A 72 -5.24 11.94 -3.24
CA PRO A 72 -4.61 12.76 -4.26
C PRO A 72 -4.46 14.22 -3.86
N ASN A 73 -5.48 14.80 -3.25
CA ASN A 73 -5.44 16.21 -2.81
C ASN A 73 -4.49 16.41 -1.63
N ILE A 74 -4.50 15.49 -0.66
CA ILE A 74 -3.67 15.62 0.55
C ILE A 74 -2.19 15.41 0.23
N LEU A 75 -1.90 14.44 -0.64
CA LEU A 75 -0.54 13.96 -0.88
C LEU A 75 0.07 14.42 -2.21
N GLY A 76 -0.70 15.05 -3.07
CA GLY A 76 -0.22 15.42 -4.39
C GLY A 76 -0.04 14.23 -5.32
N LEU A 77 -0.79 13.15 -5.10
CA LEU A 77 -0.77 11.97 -5.95
C LEU A 77 -1.81 12.06 -7.06
N PRO A 78 -1.58 11.38 -8.19
CA PRO A 78 -2.66 11.21 -9.17
C PRO A 78 -3.71 10.23 -8.62
N GLU A 79 -4.86 10.19 -9.25
CA GLU A 79 -5.81 9.12 -8.98
C GLU A 79 -5.20 7.80 -9.48
N LEU A 80 -5.37 6.74 -8.69
CA LEU A 80 -4.86 5.41 -9.01
C LEU A 80 -6.01 4.44 -9.23
N PRO A 81 -5.81 3.38 -10.03
CA PRO A 81 -6.75 2.27 -10.02
C PRO A 81 -6.92 1.74 -8.59
N HIS A 82 -8.06 1.17 -8.29
CA HIS A 82 -8.32 0.56 -6.98
C HIS A 82 -8.94 -0.82 -7.13
N LEU A 83 -8.64 -1.70 -6.17
CA LEU A 83 -9.27 -3.00 -6.10
C LEU A 83 -10.57 -2.92 -5.29
N THR A 84 -11.54 -3.76 -5.63
CA THR A 84 -12.78 -3.92 -4.86
C THR A 84 -12.82 -5.31 -4.26
N PHE A 85 -13.41 -5.45 -3.09
CA PHE A 85 -13.35 -6.68 -2.31
C PHE A 85 -14.71 -7.30 -2.01
N ASP A 86 -15.79 -6.79 -2.59
CA ASP A 86 -17.14 -7.37 -2.60
C ASP A 86 -17.60 -7.92 -1.24
N GLY A 87 -17.46 -7.14 -0.17
CA GLY A 87 -17.93 -7.54 1.14
C GLY A 87 -17.07 -8.56 1.87
N ALA A 88 -15.85 -8.82 1.40
CA ALA A 88 -14.90 -9.67 2.12
C ALA A 88 -14.64 -9.13 3.53
N ALA A 89 -14.34 -10.04 4.46
CA ALA A 89 -14.04 -9.66 5.84
C ALA A 89 -12.80 -8.77 5.90
N ARG A 90 -12.90 -7.63 6.59
CA ARG A 90 -11.84 -6.61 6.63
C ARG A 90 -11.22 -6.49 8.00
N PHE A 91 -11.10 -7.63 8.70
CA PHE A 91 -10.57 -7.68 10.05
C PHE A 91 -9.37 -8.61 10.14
N GLY A 92 -8.45 -8.30 11.02
CA GLY A 92 -7.26 -9.09 11.25
C GLY A 92 -6.24 -8.94 10.14
N SER A 93 -5.82 -10.04 9.54
CA SER A 93 -4.77 -10.04 8.51
C SER A 93 -5.26 -9.57 7.15
N ALA A 94 -4.32 -9.33 6.25
CA ALA A 94 -4.59 -8.95 4.87
C ALA A 94 -5.06 -10.11 3.98
N HIS A 95 -5.31 -11.28 4.55
CA HIS A 95 -5.74 -12.48 3.83
C HIS A 95 -6.95 -12.24 2.92
N TRP A 96 -7.91 -11.41 3.36
CA TRP A 96 -9.12 -11.12 2.58
C TRP A 96 -8.85 -10.39 1.26
N LYS A 97 -7.63 -9.88 1.07
CA LYS A 97 -7.24 -9.17 -0.16
C LYS A 97 -6.71 -10.10 -1.25
N LEU A 98 -6.39 -11.35 -0.91
CA LEU A 98 -5.67 -12.26 -1.80
C LEU A 98 -6.38 -12.56 -3.11
N GLY A 99 -7.70 -12.79 -3.08
CA GLY A 99 -8.46 -13.09 -4.29
C GLY A 99 -8.36 -12.00 -5.35
N PRO A 100 -8.76 -10.75 -5.03
CA PRO A 100 -8.64 -9.63 -5.97
C PRO A 100 -7.22 -9.33 -6.41
N LEU A 101 -6.22 -9.48 -5.53
CA LEU A 101 -4.82 -9.29 -5.89
C LEU A 101 -4.34 -10.34 -6.89
N ASP A 102 -4.71 -11.59 -6.68
CA ASP A 102 -4.35 -12.68 -7.58
C ASP A 102 -4.91 -12.45 -8.98
N GLU A 103 -6.15 -12.04 -9.06
CA GLU A 103 -6.81 -11.75 -10.34
C GLU A 103 -6.17 -10.54 -11.03
N TYR A 104 -5.96 -9.46 -10.30
CA TYR A 104 -5.40 -8.23 -10.86
C TYR A 104 -3.96 -8.40 -11.33
N GLY A 105 -3.17 -9.15 -10.55
CA GLY A 105 -1.75 -9.36 -10.83
C GLY A 105 -1.43 -10.48 -11.80
N LYS A 106 -2.42 -11.13 -12.38
CA LYS A 106 -2.23 -12.30 -13.23
C LYS A 106 -1.29 -12.01 -14.40
N GLY A 107 -0.24 -12.82 -14.52
CA GLY A 107 0.74 -12.68 -15.60
C GLY A 107 1.75 -11.55 -15.42
N ARG A 108 1.82 -10.91 -14.25
CA ARG A 108 2.71 -9.78 -14.03
C ARG A 108 3.46 -9.91 -12.69
N PRO A 109 4.72 -9.45 -12.65
CA PRO A 109 5.40 -9.26 -11.36
C PRO A 109 4.62 -8.27 -10.49
N LEU A 110 4.53 -8.56 -9.20
CA LEU A 110 3.74 -7.77 -8.26
C LEU A 110 4.46 -7.62 -6.93
N ALA A 111 4.58 -6.38 -6.46
CA ALA A 111 4.97 -6.06 -5.09
C ALA A 111 3.73 -5.53 -4.35
N TRP A 112 3.66 -5.80 -3.06
CA TRP A 112 2.50 -5.43 -2.25
C TRP A 112 2.95 -4.89 -0.90
N ILE A 113 2.52 -3.68 -0.55
CA ILE A 113 2.82 -3.02 0.72
C ILE A 113 1.58 -3.09 1.61
N ASP A 114 1.73 -3.66 2.80
CA ASP A 114 0.64 -3.79 3.78
C ASP A 114 1.24 -3.92 5.17
N ASP A 115 0.47 -3.62 6.22
CA ASP A 115 0.93 -3.72 7.60
C ASP A 115 0.47 -5.00 8.30
N SER A 116 -0.29 -5.86 7.64
CA SER A 116 -1.01 -6.96 8.26
C SER A 116 -0.86 -8.31 7.56
N PHE A 117 0.30 -8.60 7.00
CA PHE A 117 0.56 -9.91 6.39
C PHE A 117 0.53 -11.03 7.42
N ASP A 118 -0.05 -12.15 7.02
CA ASP A 118 0.06 -13.41 7.77
C ASP A 118 0.69 -14.49 6.89
N GLU A 119 0.83 -15.71 7.42
CA GLU A 119 1.46 -16.79 6.68
C GLU A 119 0.76 -17.11 5.36
N SER A 120 -0.57 -16.97 5.31
CA SER A 120 -1.33 -17.21 4.07
C SER A 120 -0.92 -16.25 2.94
N CYS A 121 -0.56 -15.02 3.29
CA CYS A 121 -0.09 -14.03 2.31
C CYS A 121 1.26 -14.44 1.72
N TYR A 122 2.18 -14.88 2.58
CA TYR A 122 3.50 -15.35 2.13
C TYR A 122 3.40 -16.64 1.32
N GLU A 123 2.52 -17.56 1.70
CA GLU A 123 2.28 -18.78 0.95
C GLU A 123 1.74 -18.48 -0.44
N TRP A 124 0.78 -17.57 -0.52
CA TRP A 124 0.25 -17.12 -1.80
C TRP A 124 1.34 -16.52 -2.69
N ALA A 125 2.17 -15.65 -2.13
CA ALA A 125 3.25 -15.01 -2.88
C ALA A 125 4.25 -16.04 -3.44
N ARG A 126 4.63 -17.03 -2.63
CA ARG A 126 5.54 -18.11 -3.05
C ARG A 126 4.92 -19.01 -4.12
N GLY A 127 3.61 -19.14 -4.13
CA GLY A 127 2.89 -19.99 -5.07
C GLY A 127 2.59 -19.36 -6.42
N ARG A 128 2.85 -18.06 -6.57
CA ARG A 128 2.63 -17.37 -7.85
C ARG A 128 3.71 -17.74 -8.86
N ASP A 129 3.32 -17.82 -10.14
CA ASP A 129 4.26 -18.09 -11.22
C ASP A 129 5.19 -16.91 -11.48
N GLU A 130 4.68 -15.68 -11.32
CA GLU A 130 5.44 -14.46 -11.54
C GLU A 130 6.14 -14.01 -10.24
N PRO A 131 7.27 -13.27 -10.36
CA PRO A 131 7.94 -12.75 -9.18
C PRO A 131 7.00 -11.91 -8.31
N THR A 132 7.04 -12.14 -7.00
CA THR A 132 6.15 -11.47 -6.05
C THR A 132 6.91 -11.09 -4.80
N LEU A 133 6.77 -9.83 -4.37
CA LEU A 133 7.42 -9.31 -3.18
C LEU A 133 6.39 -8.73 -2.21
N LEU A 134 6.38 -9.21 -0.97
CA LEU A 134 5.58 -8.61 0.10
C LEU A 134 6.46 -7.68 0.91
N VAL A 135 5.99 -6.46 1.12
CA VAL A 135 6.74 -5.41 1.82
C VAL A 135 5.95 -4.99 3.07
N PRO A 136 6.30 -5.54 4.25
CA PRO A 136 5.59 -5.17 5.47
C PRO A 136 5.98 -3.78 5.97
N THR A 137 5.01 -3.10 6.58
CA THR A 137 5.23 -1.83 7.28
C THR A 137 4.81 -1.94 8.74
N GLU A 138 5.35 -1.06 9.57
CA GLU A 138 4.87 -0.88 10.94
C GLU A 138 3.78 0.19 10.92
N PRO A 139 2.59 -0.05 11.53
CA PRO A 139 1.47 0.89 11.43
C PRO A 139 1.74 2.27 11.99
N ASP A 140 2.66 2.41 12.95
CA ASP A 140 3.05 3.69 13.52
C ASP A 140 4.07 4.46 12.67
N ARG A 141 4.67 3.81 11.70
CA ARG A 141 5.72 4.39 10.84
C ARG A 141 5.33 4.44 9.36
N GLY A 142 4.56 3.49 8.88
CA GLY A 142 4.14 3.42 7.50
C GLY A 142 5.28 3.15 6.52
N LEU A 143 5.15 3.69 5.32
CA LEU A 143 6.15 3.51 4.26
C LEU A 143 7.38 4.39 4.55
N GLU A 144 8.49 3.74 4.87
CA GLU A 144 9.77 4.39 5.16
C GLU A 144 10.77 4.20 4.01
N GLU A 145 11.91 4.87 4.12
CA GLU A 145 12.95 4.81 3.09
C GLU A 145 13.49 3.39 2.88
N VAL A 146 13.56 2.58 3.94
CA VAL A 146 14.05 1.21 3.83
C VAL A 146 13.18 0.35 2.91
N GLN A 147 11.86 0.52 2.96
CA GLN A 147 10.96 -0.19 2.04
C GLN A 147 11.10 0.33 0.62
N VAL A 148 11.27 1.64 0.44
CA VAL A 148 11.47 2.23 -0.89
C VAL A 148 12.73 1.66 -1.54
N GLU A 149 13.83 1.61 -0.80
CA GLU A 149 15.09 1.04 -1.28
C GLU A 149 14.93 -0.41 -1.72
N ALA A 150 14.24 -1.20 -0.91
CA ALA A 150 13.96 -2.60 -1.24
C ALA A 150 13.12 -2.74 -2.51
N LEU A 151 12.10 -1.88 -2.66
CA LEU A 151 11.24 -1.88 -3.83
C LEU A 151 11.97 -1.49 -5.10
N VAL A 152 12.80 -0.46 -5.03
CA VAL A 152 13.59 -0.01 -6.20
C VAL A 152 14.59 -1.10 -6.61
N ALA A 153 15.28 -1.70 -5.65
CA ALA A 153 16.24 -2.78 -5.92
C ALA A 153 15.56 -4.00 -6.55
N TRP A 154 14.40 -4.37 -6.02
CA TRP A 154 13.67 -5.54 -6.53
C TRP A 154 13.19 -5.31 -7.97
N ALA A 155 12.63 -4.15 -8.27
CA ALA A 155 12.19 -3.81 -9.64
C ALA A 155 13.36 -3.83 -10.62
N GLY A 156 14.52 -3.34 -10.18
CA GLY A 156 15.73 -3.33 -11.01
C GLY A 156 16.30 -4.71 -11.32
N GLY A 157 15.95 -5.71 -10.51
CA GLY A 157 16.40 -7.09 -10.69
C GLY A 157 15.47 -7.99 -11.49
N LEU A 158 14.33 -7.48 -11.92
CA LEU A 158 13.34 -8.28 -12.67
C LEU A 158 13.77 -8.56 -14.11
#